data_d81066989010e3a24aed09f144292421
#
_entry.id   d81066989010e3a24aed09f144292421
#
_cell.length_a   1.000
_cell.length_b   1.000
_cell.length_c   1.000
_cell.angle_alpha   90.00
_cell.angle_beta   90.00
_cell.angle_gamma   90.00
#
_symmetry.space_group_name_H-M   'P 1'
#
loop_
_entity.id
_entity.type
_entity.pdbx_description
1 polymer ?
#
loop_
_entity_poly.entity_id
_entity_poly.type
_entity_poly.pdbx_seq_one_letter_code
_entity_poly.pdbx_strand_id
1 'polypeptide(L)'
;ELLLTQNVDRLHQAAGSRRVIDLHGRLDVVRCLGCGATMPRERFQGELARLNPAWLALDATDAPDGDADLEQDFSSFVVPACEVCGGVLKPDVVFFGENVPRDTVASAQSHLEQADALLVVGSSLMVYSGFRFVRMAEQRGLPIAAVNLGRTRADELLTLKVEDQCEAALAFLL
;
A
#
# COMPACT_ATOMS: atom_id res chain seq x y z
N GLU A 1 1.46 13.57 -14.75
CA GLU A 1 2.19 12.75 -13.76
C GLU A 1 1.23 11.82 -13.03
N LEU A 2 1.68 10.62 -12.66
CA LEU A 2 0.97 9.64 -11.85
C LEU A 2 1.89 9.17 -10.72
N LEU A 3 1.35 9.04 -9.52
CA LEU A 3 2.02 8.41 -8.40
C LEU A 3 1.49 6.98 -8.24
N LEU A 4 2.38 5.99 -8.28
CA LEU A 4 2.08 4.60 -7.95
C LEU A 4 2.71 4.28 -6.60
N THR A 5 1.90 4.00 -5.59
CA THR A 5 2.38 3.69 -4.25
C THR A 5 2.16 2.24 -3.87
N GLN A 6 3.12 1.66 -3.15
CA GLN A 6 2.98 0.36 -2.48
C GLN A 6 2.41 0.52 -1.06
N ASN A 7 2.44 1.74 -0.51
CA ASN A 7 1.89 2.05 0.80
C ASN A 7 0.36 2.03 0.77
N VAL A 8 -0.23 1.71 1.92
CA VAL A 8 -1.69 1.56 2.08
C VAL A 8 -2.31 2.62 3.00
N ASP A 9 -1.48 3.56 3.51
CA ASP A 9 -1.78 4.55 4.55
C ASP A 9 -2.54 5.79 4.06
N ARG A 10 -2.62 6.02 2.74
CA ARG A 10 -3.27 7.17 2.12
C ARG A 10 -2.57 8.52 2.35
N LEU A 11 -1.32 8.52 2.83
CA LEU A 11 -0.59 9.76 3.12
C LEU A 11 -0.34 10.62 1.87
N HIS A 12 -0.14 10.01 0.70
CA HIS A 12 0.01 10.76 -0.56
C HIS A 12 -1.24 11.58 -0.88
N GLN A 13 -2.43 11.00 -0.71
CA GLN A 13 -3.69 11.70 -0.93
C GLN A 13 -3.92 12.78 0.14
N ALA A 14 -3.59 12.49 1.39
CA ALA A 14 -3.66 13.47 2.48
C ALA A 14 -2.72 14.66 2.23
N ALA A 15 -1.55 14.43 1.61
CA ALA A 15 -0.61 15.46 1.19
C ALA A 15 -1.03 16.21 -0.10
N GLY A 16 -2.22 15.91 -0.67
CA GLY A 16 -2.75 16.61 -1.84
C GLY A 16 -2.48 15.98 -3.19
N SER A 17 -1.84 14.80 -3.26
CA SER A 17 -1.65 14.08 -4.52
C SER A 17 -3.00 13.66 -5.11
N ARG A 18 -3.28 14.04 -6.38
CA ARG A 18 -4.59 13.84 -7.00
C ARG A 18 -4.69 12.57 -7.85
N ARG A 19 -3.59 12.17 -8.48
CA ARG A 19 -3.53 11.00 -9.38
C ARG A 19 -2.65 9.95 -8.73
N VAL A 20 -3.26 9.11 -7.88
CA VAL A 20 -2.56 8.07 -7.13
C VAL A 20 -3.19 6.72 -7.42
N ILE A 21 -2.36 5.71 -7.70
CA ILE A 21 -2.76 4.30 -7.73
C ILE A 21 -2.19 3.63 -6.48
N ASP A 22 -3.08 3.14 -5.63
CA ASP A 22 -2.74 2.34 -4.45
C ASP A 22 -2.53 0.88 -4.89
N LEU A 23 -1.30 0.51 -5.22
CA LEU A 23 -0.98 -0.79 -5.82
C LEU A 23 -1.38 -1.96 -4.91
N HIS A 24 -1.20 -1.81 -3.62
CA HIS A 24 -1.51 -2.82 -2.62
C HIS A 24 -2.81 -2.54 -1.85
N GLY A 25 -3.67 -1.69 -2.41
CA GLY A 25 -4.94 -1.32 -1.79
C GLY A 25 -4.80 -0.22 -0.74
N ARG A 26 -5.75 -0.18 0.21
CA ARG A 26 -5.90 0.93 1.14
C ARG A 26 -6.49 0.51 2.48
N LEU A 27 -5.98 1.08 3.59
CA LEU A 27 -6.42 0.74 4.95
C LEU A 27 -7.72 1.42 5.38
N ASP A 28 -8.10 2.53 4.75
CA ASP A 28 -9.30 3.30 5.10
C ASP A 28 -10.62 2.69 4.61
N VAL A 29 -10.55 1.53 3.92
CA VAL A 29 -11.70 0.77 3.43
C VAL A 29 -11.61 -0.68 3.91
N VAL A 30 -12.78 -1.24 4.22
CA VAL A 30 -12.98 -2.68 4.48
C VAL A 30 -13.84 -3.26 3.37
N ARG A 31 -13.48 -4.44 2.88
CA ARG A 31 -14.16 -5.15 1.80
C ARG A 31 -14.66 -6.51 2.25
N CYS A 32 -15.85 -6.88 1.80
CA CYS A 32 -16.37 -8.23 1.95
C CYS A 32 -15.76 -9.18 0.90
N LEU A 33 -15.21 -10.29 1.35
CA LEU A 33 -14.64 -11.32 0.47
C LEU A 33 -15.72 -12.11 -0.30
N GLY A 34 -16.96 -12.15 0.21
CA GLY A 34 -18.05 -12.88 -0.42
C GLY A 34 -18.74 -12.10 -1.54
N CYS A 35 -19.17 -10.86 -1.27
CA CYS A 35 -19.98 -10.07 -2.22
C CYS A 35 -19.27 -8.83 -2.77
N GLY A 36 -18.07 -8.50 -2.30
CA GLY A 36 -17.32 -7.32 -2.74
C GLY A 36 -17.82 -5.98 -2.18
N ALA A 37 -18.88 -5.97 -1.35
CA ALA A 37 -19.36 -4.75 -0.70
C ALA A 37 -18.25 -4.11 0.14
N THR A 38 -18.19 -2.78 0.12
CA THR A 38 -17.18 -2.01 0.85
C THR A 38 -17.83 -1.09 1.87
N MET A 39 -17.08 -0.78 2.93
CA MET A 39 -17.44 0.23 3.91
C MET A 39 -16.20 1.00 4.39
N PRO A 40 -16.34 2.23 4.92
CA PRO A 40 -15.25 2.95 5.56
C PRO A 40 -14.69 2.16 6.76
N ARG A 41 -13.35 2.13 6.90
CA ARG A 41 -12.69 1.48 8.04
C ARG A 41 -13.14 2.05 9.37
N GLU A 42 -13.38 3.36 9.45
CA GLU A 42 -13.86 4.03 10.66
C GLU A 42 -15.19 3.45 11.16
N ARG A 43 -16.17 3.21 10.25
CA ARG A 43 -17.43 2.57 10.58
C ARG A 43 -17.22 1.15 11.12
N PHE A 44 -16.38 0.36 10.44
CA PHE A 44 -16.05 -1.00 10.87
C PHE A 44 -15.36 -1.00 12.23
N GLN A 45 -14.45 -0.05 12.50
CA GLN A 45 -13.80 0.10 13.79
C GLN A 45 -14.79 0.43 14.92
N GLY A 46 -15.78 1.27 14.63
CA GLY A 46 -16.87 1.53 15.57
C GLY A 46 -17.68 0.27 15.94
N GLU A 47 -17.98 -0.59 14.95
CA GLU A 47 -18.66 -1.87 15.20
C GLU A 47 -17.78 -2.84 16.00
N LEU A 48 -16.49 -2.95 15.70
CA LEU A 48 -15.54 -3.75 16.45
C LEU A 48 -15.49 -3.31 17.92
N ALA A 49 -15.39 -2.01 18.17
CA ALA A 49 -15.37 -1.44 19.52
C ALA A 49 -16.68 -1.75 20.29
N ARG A 50 -17.81 -1.60 19.64
CA ARG A 50 -19.14 -1.89 20.23
C ARG A 50 -19.29 -3.36 20.61
N LEU A 51 -18.81 -4.27 19.79
CA LEU A 51 -18.91 -5.72 20.00
C LEU A 51 -17.89 -6.25 21.02
N ASN A 52 -16.79 -5.53 21.21
CA ASN A 52 -15.65 -5.96 22.00
C ASN A 52 -15.23 -4.90 23.04
N PRO A 53 -16.11 -4.43 23.92
CA PRO A 53 -15.79 -3.31 24.83
C PRO A 53 -14.63 -3.65 25.80
N ALA A 54 -14.48 -4.90 26.19
CA ALA A 54 -13.38 -5.34 27.07
C ALA A 54 -12.00 -5.23 26.42
N TRP A 55 -11.94 -5.23 25.08
CA TRP A 55 -10.71 -5.15 24.32
C TRP A 55 -10.20 -3.71 24.15
N LEU A 56 -11.06 -2.71 24.36
CA LEU A 56 -10.67 -1.29 24.24
C LEU A 56 -9.73 -0.83 25.38
N ALA A 57 -9.68 -1.58 26.47
CA ALA A 57 -8.85 -1.27 27.63
C ALA A 57 -7.50 -2.00 27.61
N LEU A 58 -7.23 -2.79 26.58
CA LEU A 58 -5.96 -3.51 26.46
C LEU A 58 -4.91 -2.62 25.80
N ASP A 59 -3.77 -2.49 26.47
CA ASP A 59 -2.59 -1.85 25.91
C ASP A 59 -1.87 -2.87 24.99
N ALA A 60 -1.58 -2.45 23.78
CA ALA A 60 -0.72 -3.18 22.87
C ALA A 60 0.71 -2.61 22.94
N THR A 61 1.71 -3.45 22.80
CA THR A 61 3.09 -2.99 22.67
C THR A 61 3.38 -2.71 21.20
N ASP A 62 3.87 -1.51 20.91
CA ASP A 62 4.28 -1.15 19.54
C ASP A 62 5.50 -2.00 19.14
N ALA A 63 5.39 -2.71 18.04
CA ALA A 63 6.52 -3.41 17.42
C ALA A 63 7.34 -2.44 16.55
N PRO A 64 8.65 -2.73 16.34
CA PRO A 64 9.55 -1.85 15.57
C PRO A 64 9.14 -1.62 14.12
N ASP A 65 8.29 -2.46 13.56
CA ASP A 65 7.75 -2.39 12.19
C ASP A 65 6.42 -1.61 12.11
N GLY A 66 5.94 -1.07 13.25
CA GLY A 66 4.68 -0.32 13.36
C GLY A 66 3.45 -1.19 13.58
N ASP A 67 3.61 -2.50 13.71
CA ASP A 67 2.55 -3.40 14.15
C ASP A 67 2.37 -3.34 15.67
N ALA A 68 1.34 -3.97 16.20
CA ALA A 68 1.08 -4.09 17.61
C ALA A 68 1.18 -5.55 18.06
N ASP A 69 2.10 -5.83 18.97
CA ASP A 69 2.20 -7.15 19.60
C ASP A 69 1.16 -7.27 20.73
N LEU A 70 0.22 -8.18 20.53
CA LEU A 70 -0.83 -8.47 21.50
C LEU A 70 -0.86 -9.99 21.77
N GLU A 71 -0.25 -10.42 22.88
CA GLU A 71 -0.31 -11.81 23.35
C GLU A 71 -1.58 -12.05 24.15
N GLN A 72 -2.70 -12.36 23.46
CA GLN A 72 -4.00 -12.58 24.07
C GLN A 72 -4.72 -13.79 23.45
N ASP A 73 -5.63 -14.38 24.22
CA ASP A 73 -6.58 -15.35 23.69
C ASP A 73 -7.72 -14.65 22.95
N PHE A 74 -7.70 -14.71 21.64
CA PHE A 74 -8.69 -14.08 20.75
C PHE A 74 -10.00 -14.84 20.64
N SER A 75 -10.20 -15.97 21.35
CA SER A 75 -11.40 -16.79 21.26
C SER A 75 -12.71 -16.04 21.58
N SER A 76 -12.63 -15.01 22.42
CA SER A 76 -13.77 -14.15 22.79
C SER A 76 -13.95 -12.92 21.90
N PHE A 77 -13.02 -12.67 20.96
CA PHE A 77 -13.11 -11.50 20.08
C PHE A 77 -14.14 -11.71 18.98
N VAL A 78 -15.11 -10.81 18.89
CA VAL A 78 -16.19 -10.88 17.92
C VAL A 78 -15.85 -10.02 16.70
N VAL A 79 -15.67 -10.67 15.54
CA VAL A 79 -15.51 -9.98 14.25
C VAL A 79 -16.88 -9.87 13.59
N PRO A 80 -17.38 -8.64 13.27
CA PRO A 80 -18.65 -8.49 12.59
C PRO A 80 -18.61 -9.07 11.18
N ALA A 81 -19.68 -9.73 10.78
CA ALA A 81 -19.87 -10.21 9.42
C ALA A 81 -20.39 -9.11 8.49
N CYS A 82 -20.29 -9.32 7.19
CA CYS A 82 -20.85 -8.42 6.18
C CYS A 82 -22.38 -8.30 6.34
N GLU A 83 -22.89 -7.09 6.47
CA GLU A 83 -24.33 -6.81 6.60
C GLU A 83 -25.14 -7.22 5.36
N VAL A 84 -24.50 -7.31 4.18
CA VAL A 84 -25.16 -7.65 2.91
C VAL A 84 -25.31 -9.17 2.72
N CYS A 85 -24.26 -9.94 3.04
CA CYS A 85 -24.25 -11.38 2.70
C CYS A 85 -23.75 -12.29 3.84
N GLY A 86 -23.42 -11.76 5.00
CA GLY A 86 -22.85 -12.53 6.11
C GLY A 86 -21.40 -13.00 5.89
N GLY A 87 -20.76 -12.59 4.81
CA GLY A 87 -19.39 -12.99 4.46
C GLY A 87 -18.32 -12.32 5.30
N VAL A 88 -17.08 -12.81 5.17
CA VAL A 88 -15.92 -12.30 5.90
C VAL A 88 -15.51 -10.92 5.39
N LEU A 89 -15.24 -10.02 6.32
CA LEU A 89 -14.73 -8.68 6.06
C LEU A 89 -13.21 -8.64 6.30
N LYS A 90 -12.48 -7.95 5.42
CA LYS A 90 -11.04 -7.67 5.61
C LYS A 90 -10.71 -6.25 5.16
N PRO A 91 -9.59 -5.64 5.61
CA PRO A 91 -9.08 -4.40 5.00
C PRO A 91 -8.92 -4.58 3.49
N ASP A 92 -9.23 -3.54 2.73
CA ASP A 92 -9.08 -3.55 1.25
C ASP A 92 -7.61 -3.44 0.83
N VAL A 93 -6.78 -4.34 1.37
CA VAL A 93 -5.33 -4.41 1.23
C VAL A 93 -4.95 -5.74 0.61
N VAL A 94 -3.93 -5.74 -0.24
CA VAL A 94 -3.29 -6.94 -0.78
C VAL A 94 -2.27 -7.45 0.23
N PHE A 95 -2.58 -8.54 0.92
CA PHE A 95 -1.65 -9.17 1.87
C PHE A 95 -0.60 -10.01 1.17
N PHE A 96 0.47 -10.37 1.90
CA PHE A 96 1.47 -11.30 1.42
C PHE A 96 0.80 -12.64 1.02
N GLY A 97 1.16 -13.15 -0.17
CA GLY A 97 0.52 -14.33 -0.76
C GLY A 97 -0.70 -14.03 -1.63
N GLU A 98 -1.26 -12.84 -1.56
CA GLU A 98 -2.33 -12.40 -2.47
C GLU A 98 -1.78 -11.77 -3.76
N ASN A 99 -2.63 -11.69 -4.76
CA ASN A 99 -2.29 -11.02 -6.02
C ASN A 99 -2.89 -9.62 -6.06
N VAL A 100 -2.10 -8.65 -6.55
CA VAL A 100 -2.63 -7.34 -6.92
C VAL A 100 -3.76 -7.50 -7.95
N PRO A 101 -4.91 -6.83 -7.80
CA PRO A 101 -6.01 -6.91 -8.75
C PRO A 101 -5.54 -6.59 -10.17
N ARG A 102 -6.03 -7.37 -11.14
CA ARG A 102 -5.61 -7.23 -12.55
C ARG A 102 -5.88 -5.85 -13.11
N ASP A 103 -7.02 -5.25 -12.77
CA ASP A 103 -7.41 -3.92 -13.24
C ASP A 103 -6.48 -2.83 -12.67
N THR A 104 -6.04 -2.96 -11.41
CA THR A 104 -5.06 -2.05 -10.81
C THR A 104 -3.72 -2.13 -11.55
N VAL A 105 -3.26 -3.36 -11.85
CA VAL A 105 -2.03 -3.56 -12.62
C VAL A 105 -2.17 -2.99 -14.02
N ALA A 106 -3.25 -3.29 -14.73
CA ALA A 106 -3.51 -2.81 -16.09
C ALA A 106 -3.57 -1.28 -16.14
N SER A 107 -4.22 -0.64 -15.16
CA SER A 107 -4.26 0.82 -15.05
C SER A 107 -2.86 1.42 -14.88
N ALA A 108 -2.04 0.86 -13.97
CA ALA A 108 -0.67 1.33 -13.78
C ALA A 108 0.20 1.12 -15.03
N GLN A 109 0.03 0.00 -15.73
CA GLN A 109 0.72 -0.29 -16.99
C GLN A 109 0.36 0.72 -18.08
N SER A 110 -0.93 1.01 -18.27
CA SER A 110 -1.38 2.00 -19.26
C SER A 110 -0.81 3.40 -19.01
N HIS A 111 -0.63 3.79 -17.77
CA HIS A 111 0.01 5.06 -17.45
C HIS A 111 1.52 5.03 -17.72
N LEU A 112 2.20 3.91 -17.40
CA LEU A 112 3.62 3.76 -17.71
C LEU A 112 3.87 3.77 -19.23
N GLU A 113 2.94 3.22 -20.03
CA GLU A 113 3.01 3.27 -21.50
C GLU A 113 3.00 4.69 -22.06
N GLN A 114 2.46 5.64 -21.33
CA GLN A 114 2.40 7.06 -21.71
C GLN A 114 3.49 7.91 -21.05
N ALA A 115 4.35 7.30 -20.23
CA ALA A 115 5.38 8.01 -19.50
C ALA A 115 6.66 8.17 -20.33
N ASP A 116 7.36 9.27 -20.09
CA ASP A 116 8.67 9.59 -20.66
C ASP A 116 9.82 9.11 -19.77
N ALA A 117 9.58 8.90 -18.48
CA ALA A 117 10.55 8.44 -17.49
C ALA A 117 9.87 7.79 -16.30
N LEU A 118 10.64 7.02 -15.53
CA LEU A 118 10.22 6.44 -14.25
C LEU A 118 11.13 6.94 -13.13
N LEU A 119 10.53 7.50 -12.07
CA LEU A 119 11.21 7.84 -10.82
C LEU A 119 10.76 6.90 -9.70
N VAL A 120 11.72 6.26 -9.06
CA VAL A 120 11.50 5.42 -7.86
C VAL A 120 11.94 6.20 -6.63
N VAL A 121 11.08 6.29 -5.62
CA VAL A 121 11.38 7.03 -4.38
C VAL A 121 11.13 6.14 -3.16
N GLY A 122 12.12 5.99 -2.29
CA GLY A 122 12.00 5.32 -1.00
C GLY A 122 11.57 3.85 -1.08
N SER A 123 11.96 3.13 -2.14
CA SER A 123 11.60 1.73 -2.32
C SER A 123 12.80 0.87 -2.68
N SER A 124 13.02 -0.20 -1.94
CA SER A 124 14.02 -1.22 -2.28
C SER A 124 13.62 -2.07 -3.49
N LEU A 125 12.34 -2.03 -3.91
CA LEU A 125 11.77 -2.83 -5.02
C LEU A 125 11.94 -4.35 -4.86
N MET A 126 12.19 -4.86 -3.65
CA MET A 126 12.36 -6.31 -3.42
C MET A 126 11.10 -7.08 -3.77
N VAL A 127 9.92 -6.51 -3.52
CA VAL A 127 8.62 -7.10 -3.88
C VAL A 127 8.36 -6.93 -5.37
N TYR A 128 8.08 -8.06 -6.05
CA TYR A 128 7.94 -8.07 -7.51
C TYR A 128 6.77 -7.22 -8.02
N SER A 129 5.72 -7.05 -7.25
CA SER A 129 4.56 -6.23 -7.64
C SER A 129 4.92 -4.79 -8.00
N GLY A 130 5.90 -4.19 -7.32
CA GLY A 130 6.48 -2.88 -7.68
C GLY A 130 7.58 -3.00 -8.74
N PHE A 131 8.48 -3.97 -8.59
CA PHE A 131 9.62 -4.15 -9.49
C PHE A 131 9.22 -4.42 -10.95
N ARG A 132 8.05 -5.02 -11.20
CA ARG A 132 7.55 -5.26 -12.56
C ARG A 132 7.47 -3.99 -13.41
N PHE A 133 7.16 -2.83 -12.82
CA PHE A 133 7.06 -1.56 -13.54
C PHE A 133 8.44 -1.04 -13.96
N VAL A 134 9.47 -1.27 -13.15
CA VAL A 134 10.85 -0.98 -13.52
C VAL A 134 11.28 -1.84 -14.71
N ARG A 135 10.96 -3.14 -14.70
CA ARG A 135 11.24 -4.05 -15.82
C ARG A 135 10.53 -3.62 -17.11
N MET A 136 9.29 -3.14 -17.00
CA MET A 136 8.54 -2.62 -18.14
C MET A 136 9.14 -1.32 -18.68
N ALA A 137 9.58 -0.41 -17.80
CA ALA A 137 10.25 0.81 -18.19
C ALA A 137 11.59 0.52 -18.92
N GLU A 138 12.37 -0.42 -18.38
CA GLU A 138 13.62 -0.90 -19.01
C GLU A 138 13.36 -1.46 -20.42
N GLN A 139 12.38 -2.36 -20.59
CA GLN A 139 12.02 -2.97 -21.87
C GLN A 139 11.59 -1.94 -22.92
N ARG A 140 11.08 -0.79 -22.48
CA ARG A 140 10.70 0.34 -23.34
C ARG A 140 11.82 1.35 -23.56
N GLY A 141 12.97 1.14 -22.94
CA GLY A 141 14.11 2.06 -23.03
C GLY A 141 13.88 3.39 -22.33
N LEU A 142 12.96 3.46 -21.35
CA LEU A 142 12.72 4.67 -20.60
C LEU A 142 13.85 4.94 -19.62
N PRO A 143 14.25 6.21 -19.40
CA PRO A 143 15.15 6.57 -18.32
C PRO A 143 14.50 6.24 -16.97
N ILE A 144 15.29 5.60 -16.09
CA ILE A 144 14.85 5.17 -14.76
C ILE A 144 15.77 5.83 -13.74
N ALA A 145 15.21 6.67 -12.87
CA ALA A 145 15.92 7.27 -11.76
C ALA A 145 15.41 6.68 -10.42
N ALA A 146 16.30 6.64 -9.43
CA ALA A 146 15.92 6.27 -8.08
C ALA A 146 16.50 7.23 -7.04
N VAL A 147 15.68 7.57 -6.03
CA VAL A 147 16.10 8.20 -4.78
C VAL A 147 15.84 7.21 -3.67
N ASN A 148 16.89 6.61 -3.09
CA ASN A 148 16.75 5.59 -2.06
C ASN A 148 18.06 5.39 -1.29
N LEU A 149 17.98 5.32 0.03
CA LEU A 149 19.10 4.91 0.86
C LEU A 149 19.38 3.42 0.66
N GLY A 150 20.63 3.09 0.35
CA GLY A 150 21.08 1.72 0.19
C GLY A 150 20.61 1.05 -1.11
N ARG A 151 20.80 -0.26 -1.16
CA ARG A 151 20.65 -1.05 -2.38
C ARG A 151 19.19 -1.30 -2.74
N THR A 152 18.87 -1.21 -4.03
CA THR A 152 17.58 -1.62 -4.58
C THR A 152 17.74 -2.82 -5.50
N ARG A 153 16.63 -3.54 -5.76
CA ARG A 153 16.59 -4.62 -6.75
C ARG A 153 16.83 -4.12 -8.18
N ALA A 154 16.65 -2.83 -8.41
CA ALA A 154 16.73 -2.20 -9.72
C ALA A 154 18.09 -1.54 -10.04
N ASP A 155 19.08 -1.59 -9.13
CA ASP A 155 20.30 -0.80 -9.23
C ASP A 155 21.00 -0.93 -10.60
N GLU A 156 21.02 -2.12 -11.21
CA GLU A 156 21.62 -2.38 -12.51
C GLU A 156 20.81 -1.84 -13.71
N LEU A 157 19.55 -1.44 -13.47
CA LEU A 157 18.63 -0.94 -14.49
C LEU A 157 18.47 0.60 -14.45
N LEU A 158 19.08 1.24 -13.45
CA LEU A 158 18.93 2.68 -13.22
C LEU A 158 19.83 3.48 -14.16
N THR A 159 19.26 4.53 -14.75
CA THR A 159 20.01 5.57 -15.45
C THR A 159 20.65 6.54 -14.45
N LEU A 160 19.99 6.79 -13.32
CA LEU A 160 20.46 7.66 -12.25
C LEU A 160 20.04 7.10 -10.89
N LYS A 161 20.95 7.12 -9.93
CA LYS A 161 20.66 6.86 -8.53
C LYS A 161 21.15 7.99 -7.64
N VAL A 162 20.27 8.47 -6.78
CA VAL A 162 20.61 9.41 -5.70
C VAL A 162 20.49 8.62 -4.39
N GLU A 163 21.61 8.41 -3.70
CA GLU A 163 21.67 7.68 -2.45
C GLU A 163 21.63 8.65 -1.28
N ASP A 164 20.41 9.12 -0.97
CA ASP A 164 20.14 10.10 0.07
C ASP A 164 18.74 9.89 0.66
N GLN A 165 18.43 10.62 1.73
CA GLN A 165 17.07 10.68 2.29
C GLN A 165 16.14 11.36 1.29
N CYS A 166 14.93 10.80 1.12
CA CYS A 166 13.98 11.28 0.11
C CYS A 166 13.60 12.75 0.31
N GLU A 167 13.41 13.17 1.56
CA GLU A 167 13.05 14.54 1.91
C GLU A 167 14.17 15.53 1.51
N ALA A 168 15.43 15.17 1.75
CA ALA A 168 16.57 16.01 1.42
C ALA A 168 16.79 16.08 -0.10
N ALA A 169 16.78 14.92 -0.77
CA ALA A 169 17.00 14.82 -2.19
C ALA A 169 15.91 15.48 -3.03
N LEU A 170 14.67 15.55 -2.55
CA LEU A 170 13.51 16.08 -3.27
C LEU A 170 13.03 17.45 -2.76
N ALA A 171 13.75 18.06 -1.81
CA ALA A 171 13.37 19.36 -1.23
C ALA A 171 13.19 20.49 -2.27
N PHE A 172 13.85 20.38 -3.43
CA PHE A 172 13.74 21.36 -4.52
C PHE A 172 12.39 21.31 -5.26
N LEU A 173 11.55 20.29 -4.99
CA LEU A 173 10.20 20.16 -5.55
C LEU A 173 9.12 20.84 -4.71
N LEU A 174 9.45 21.28 -3.51
CA LEU A 174 8.58 22.00 -2.57
C LEU A 174 8.71 23.50 -2.76
#